data_8e6568ad9c8fedf833f7d4bd282450a6
#
_entry.id   8e6568ad9c8fedf833f7d4bd282450a6
#
_cell.length_a   1.000
_cell.length_b   1.000
_cell.length_c   1.000
_cell.angle_alpha   90.00
_cell.angle_beta   90.00
_cell.angle_gamma   90.00
#
_symmetry.space_group_name_H-M   'P 1'
#
loop_
_entity.id
_entity.type
_entity.pdbx_description
1 polymer ?
#
loop_
_entity_poly.entity_id
_entity_poly.type
_entity_poly.pdbx_seq_one_letter_code
_entity_poly.pdbx_strand_id
1 'polypeptide(L)'
;QDITESADLIGRTRSMLNLIPLILRTDSSRVITVMIQDHMVVPNIGGISAEHHNLSHHGQDPNKISQLKIIETELLKCFNELLGQLSKPTEADGRLLDHTSVLLGSNLGNANAHDPSNLPIILAGGNHKHRGYIAHNQSKNTPLCNLYVQLLNSMGVETDNFGTSTGTLSL
;
A
#
# COMPACT_ATOMS: atom_id res chain seq x y z
N GLN A 1 20.79 8.34 -9.24
CA GLN A 1 21.18 7.40 -10.31
C GLN A 1 20.05 6.39 -10.44
N ASP A 2 19.54 6.18 -11.67
CA ASP A 2 18.46 5.25 -11.91
C ASP A 2 18.92 3.80 -11.70
N ILE A 3 18.09 2.99 -11.06
CA ILE A 3 18.32 1.57 -10.91
C ILE A 3 17.73 0.88 -12.14
N THR A 4 18.61 0.41 -13.03
CA THR A 4 18.22 -0.20 -14.31
C THR A 4 18.05 -1.72 -14.22
N GLU A 5 18.56 -2.34 -13.18
CA GLU A 5 18.44 -3.79 -12.99
C GLU A 5 17.03 -4.15 -12.55
N SER A 6 16.32 -4.94 -13.36
CA SER A 6 14.95 -5.36 -13.09
C SER A 6 14.82 -6.23 -11.84
N ALA A 7 15.85 -7.04 -11.53
CA ALA A 7 15.91 -7.89 -10.35
C ALA A 7 16.05 -7.12 -9.03
N ASP A 8 16.49 -5.85 -9.05
CA ASP A 8 16.53 -5.00 -7.86
C ASP A 8 15.15 -4.39 -7.56
N LEU A 9 14.18 -5.26 -7.28
CA LEU A 9 12.82 -4.88 -6.93
C LEU A 9 12.77 -3.87 -5.78
N ILE A 10 13.54 -4.12 -4.74
CA ILE A 10 13.49 -3.30 -3.51
C ILE A 10 14.14 -1.93 -3.72
N GLY A 11 15.29 -1.88 -4.39
CA GLY A 11 15.93 -0.61 -4.73
C GLY A 11 15.07 0.25 -5.65
N ARG A 12 14.44 -0.34 -6.66
CA ARG A 12 13.53 0.35 -7.58
C ARG A 12 12.30 0.87 -6.84
N THR A 13 11.67 0.03 -6.00
CA THR A 13 10.52 0.43 -5.17
C THR A 13 10.91 1.60 -4.25
N ARG A 14 12.03 1.48 -3.53
CA ARG A 14 12.54 2.55 -2.65
C ARG A 14 12.80 3.84 -3.41
N SER A 15 13.44 3.77 -4.57
CA SER A 15 13.73 4.95 -5.42
C SER A 15 12.46 5.64 -5.86
N MET A 16 11.43 4.89 -6.27
CA MET A 16 10.13 5.43 -6.66
C MET A 16 9.42 6.10 -5.47
N LEU A 17 9.36 5.43 -4.32
CA LEU A 17 8.71 5.96 -3.12
C LEU A 17 9.43 7.19 -2.58
N ASN A 18 10.75 7.31 -2.73
CA ASN A 18 11.53 8.49 -2.32
C ASN A 18 11.20 9.77 -3.09
N LEU A 19 10.58 9.67 -4.26
CA LEU A 19 10.11 10.83 -5.03
C LEU A 19 8.83 11.44 -4.44
N ILE A 20 8.02 10.64 -3.74
CA ILE A 20 6.70 11.07 -3.23
C ILE A 20 6.80 12.30 -2.31
N PRO A 21 7.68 12.33 -1.28
CA PRO A 21 7.80 13.51 -0.43
C PRO A 21 8.21 14.78 -1.19
N LEU A 22 9.00 14.64 -2.26
CA LEU A 22 9.40 15.76 -3.09
C LEU A 22 8.23 16.30 -3.92
N ILE A 23 7.47 15.39 -4.56
CA ILE A 23 6.29 15.75 -5.36
C ILE A 23 5.25 16.48 -4.50
N LEU A 24 5.01 15.99 -3.27
CA LEU A 24 4.07 16.61 -2.35
C LEU A 24 4.55 17.98 -1.86
N ARG A 25 5.85 18.11 -1.50
CA ARG A 25 6.42 19.40 -1.04
C ARG A 25 6.41 20.49 -2.09
N THR A 26 6.53 20.12 -3.35
CA THR A 26 6.50 21.06 -4.48
C THR A 26 5.09 21.32 -5.01
N ASP A 27 4.06 20.70 -4.40
CA ASP A 27 2.66 20.70 -4.86
C ASP A 27 2.53 20.34 -6.36
N SER A 28 3.44 19.50 -6.85
CA SER A 28 3.44 19.06 -8.25
C SER A 28 2.32 18.07 -8.55
N SER A 29 1.86 17.32 -7.55
CA SER A 29 0.67 16.49 -7.60
C SER A 29 0.13 16.25 -6.19
N ARG A 30 -1.20 16.24 -6.07
CA ARG A 30 -1.91 15.94 -4.81
C ARG A 30 -2.45 14.50 -4.76
N VAL A 31 -2.43 13.81 -5.89
CA VAL A 31 -2.84 12.40 -5.99
C VAL A 31 -1.74 11.62 -6.68
N ILE A 32 -1.24 10.59 -6.01
CA ILE A 32 -0.15 9.74 -6.49
C ILE A 32 -0.58 8.30 -6.31
N THR A 33 -0.47 7.50 -7.36
CA THR A 33 -0.67 6.06 -7.31
C THR A 33 0.61 5.35 -7.72
N VAL A 34 0.99 4.33 -6.96
CA VAL A 34 2.16 3.50 -7.26
C VAL A 34 1.72 2.05 -7.27
N MET A 35 1.90 1.39 -8.40
CA MET A 35 1.73 -0.05 -8.49
C MET A 35 3.09 -0.72 -8.30
N ILE A 36 3.22 -1.50 -7.23
CA ILE A 36 4.42 -2.27 -6.93
C ILE A 36 4.19 -3.67 -7.49
N GLN A 37 4.71 -3.91 -8.69
CA GLN A 37 4.58 -5.19 -9.34
C GLN A 37 5.77 -5.43 -10.28
N ASP A 38 6.45 -6.55 -10.07
CA ASP A 38 7.36 -7.15 -11.04
C ASP A 38 7.28 -8.67 -10.88
N HIS A 39 6.13 -9.20 -11.29
CA HIS A 39 5.73 -10.57 -10.98
C HIS A 39 6.45 -11.63 -11.82
N MET A 40 7.20 -11.23 -12.85
CA MET A 40 7.89 -12.15 -13.78
C MET A 40 9.41 -12.20 -13.56
N VAL A 41 9.93 -11.44 -12.63
CA VAL A 41 11.37 -11.39 -12.34
C VAL A 41 11.64 -11.93 -10.95
N VAL A 42 12.64 -12.82 -10.84
CA VAL A 42 13.13 -13.28 -9.52
C VAL A 42 13.85 -12.11 -8.87
N PRO A 43 13.36 -11.59 -7.72
CA PRO A 43 13.98 -10.45 -7.10
C PRO A 43 15.34 -10.82 -6.49
N ASN A 44 16.31 -9.91 -6.59
CA ASN A 44 17.63 -10.06 -5.99
C ASN A 44 17.57 -9.85 -4.46
N ILE A 45 16.93 -10.79 -3.78
CA ILE A 45 16.79 -10.81 -2.33
C ILE A 45 17.31 -12.16 -1.83
N GLY A 46 18.14 -12.14 -0.79
CA GLY A 46 18.70 -13.38 -0.22
C GLY A 46 17.60 -14.37 0.20
N GLY A 47 17.74 -15.63 -0.22
CA GLY A 47 16.78 -16.69 0.08
C GLY A 47 15.59 -16.79 -0.88
N ILE A 48 15.56 -15.98 -1.94
CA ILE A 48 14.52 -16.02 -2.98
C ILE A 48 15.05 -16.75 -4.21
N SER A 49 14.27 -17.68 -4.73
CA SER A 49 14.62 -18.49 -5.90
C SER A 49 13.55 -18.51 -6.99
N ALA A 50 12.42 -17.86 -6.75
CA ALA A 50 11.31 -17.76 -7.72
C ALA A 50 10.69 -16.36 -7.68
N GLU A 51 10.02 -16.00 -8.76
CA GLU A 51 9.30 -14.74 -8.89
C GLU A 51 8.05 -14.67 -7.98
N HIS A 52 7.64 -13.46 -7.63
CA HIS A 52 6.54 -13.23 -6.69
C HIS A 52 5.24 -13.94 -7.10
N HIS A 53 4.91 -13.94 -8.41
CA HIS A 53 3.69 -14.59 -8.90
C HIS A 53 3.68 -16.11 -8.62
N ASN A 54 4.78 -16.80 -8.91
CA ASN A 54 4.90 -18.24 -8.62
C ASN A 54 4.81 -18.52 -7.12
N LEU A 55 5.45 -17.68 -6.30
CA LEU A 55 5.40 -17.80 -4.85
C LEU A 55 4.00 -17.52 -4.30
N SER A 56 3.24 -16.61 -4.90
CA SER A 56 1.86 -16.31 -4.48
C SER A 56 0.91 -17.46 -4.75
N HIS A 57 1.20 -18.30 -5.75
CA HIS A 57 0.53 -19.57 -6.01
C HIS A 57 1.20 -20.71 -5.23
N HIS A 58 1.30 -20.56 -3.93
CA HIS A 58 2.10 -21.43 -3.06
C HIS A 58 1.53 -22.84 -2.88
N GLY A 59 0.24 -23.11 -3.11
CA GLY A 59 -0.35 -24.42 -2.91
C GLY A 59 -0.16 -24.99 -1.50
N GLN A 60 -0.02 -24.15 -0.49
CA GLN A 60 0.33 -24.47 0.90
C GLN A 60 1.77 -25.00 1.08
N ASP A 61 2.65 -24.87 0.10
CA ASP A 61 4.06 -25.19 0.22
C ASP A 61 4.76 -24.23 1.22
N PRO A 62 5.30 -24.73 2.35
CA PRO A 62 5.94 -23.89 3.36
C PRO A 62 7.16 -23.11 2.83
N ASN A 63 7.88 -23.68 1.85
CA ASN A 63 9.06 -23.02 1.27
C ASN A 63 8.63 -21.81 0.42
N LYS A 64 7.58 -21.95 -0.39
CA LYS A 64 7.02 -20.83 -1.17
C LYS A 64 6.48 -19.74 -0.25
N ILE A 65 5.71 -20.11 0.78
CA ILE A 65 5.17 -19.17 1.77
C ILE A 65 6.29 -18.41 2.48
N SER A 66 7.37 -19.09 2.86
CA SER A 66 8.53 -18.46 3.49
C SER A 66 9.19 -17.44 2.59
N GLN A 67 9.41 -17.76 1.32
CA GLN A 67 9.99 -16.86 0.34
C GLN A 67 9.07 -15.65 0.05
N LEU A 68 7.76 -15.89 -0.14
CA LEU A 68 6.77 -14.84 -0.33
C LEU A 68 6.79 -13.84 0.83
N LYS A 69 6.81 -14.37 2.07
CA LYS A 69 6.90 -13.55 3.28
C LYS A 69 8.15 -12.66 3.31
N ILE A 70 9.29 -13.14 2.80
CA ILE A 70 10.51 -12.33 2.72
C ILE A 70 10.28 -11.13 1.78
N ILE A 71 9.78 -11.38 0.56
CA ILE A 71 9.52 -10.31 -0.42
C ILE A 71 8.55 -9.27 0.15
N GLU A 72 7.42 -9.72 0.67
CA GLU A 72 6.38 -8.82 1.20
C GLU A 72 6.89 -8.03 2.42
N THR A 73 7.72 -8.65 3.27
CA THR A 73 8.36 -7.95 4.39
C THR A 73 9.28 -6.83 3.91
N GLU A 74 10.08 -7.04 2.87
CA GLU A 74 10.96 -6.02 2.31
C GLU A 74 10.15 -4.88 1.66
N LEU A 75 9.04 -5.18 0.98
CA LEU A 75 8.14 -4.16 0.45
C LEU A 75 7.47 -3.34 1.56
N LEU A 76 7.04 -3.97 2.65
CA LEU A 76 6.50 -3.27 3.82
C LEU A 76 7.55 -2.39 4.51
N LYS A 77 8.83 -2.77 4.50
CA LYS A 77 9.92 -1.90 4.97
C LYS A 77 10.04 -0.64 4.12
N CYS A 78 9.94 -0.75 2.78
CA CYS A 78 9.94 0.42 1.91
C CYS A 78 8.75 1.35 2.20
N PHE A 79 7.57 0.79 2.45
CA PHE A 79 6.40 1.56 2.86
C PHE A 79 6.62 2.27 4.21
N ASN A 80 7.18 1.57 5.19
CA ASN A 80 7.52 2.16 6.49
C ASN A 80 8.56 3.29 6.36
N GLU A 81 9.55 3.14 5.49
CA GLU A 81 10.53 4.19 5.19
C GLU A 81 9.86 5.44 4.60
N LEU A 82 8.88 5.25 3.68
CA LEU A 82 8.06 6.36 3.16
C LEU A 82 7.31 7.07 4.28
N LEU A 83 6.61 6.34 5.15
CA LEU A 83 5.90 6.94 6.28
C LEU A 83 6.87 7.70 7.20
N GLY A 84 8.06 7.14 7.44
CA GLY A 84 9.12 7.81 8.21
C GLY A 84 9.58 9.11 7.57
N GLN A 85 9.68 9.18 6.25
CA GLN A 85 10.03 10.42 5.53
C GLN A 85 8.92 11.47 5.60
N LEU A 86 7.67 11.05 5.42
CA LEU A 86 6.51 11.94 5.51
C LEU A 86 6.26 12.45 6.95
N SER A 87 6.71 11.68 7.94
CA SER A 87 6.60 12.03 9.37
C SER A 87 7.63 13.06 9.83
N LYS A 88 8.66 13.35 9.03
CA LYS A 88 9.67 14.35 9.41
C LYS A 88 9.05 15.75 9.41
N PRO A 89 9.17 16.51 10.52
CA PRO A 89 8.66 17.87 10.57
C PRO A 89 9.40 18.75 9.56
N THR A 90 8.68 19.69 8.96
CA THR A 90 9.22 20.77 8.15
C THR A 90 9.10 22.09 8.91
N GLU A 91 9.94 23.08 8.60
CA GLU A 91 9.92 24.36 9.32
C GLU A 91 8.64 25.17 9.09
N ALA A 92 7.96 24.94 7.96
CA ALA A 92 6.80 25.74 7.55
C ALA A 92 5.45 25.12 7.96
N ASP A 93 5.25 23.80 7.76
CA ASP A 93 3.90 23.22 7.71
C ASP A 93 3.70 21.98 8.59
N GLY A 94 4.63 21.70 9.52
CA GLY A 94 4.56 20.48 10.33
C GLY A 94 4.94 19.23 9.53
N ARG A 95 4.27 18.11 9.75
CA ARG A 95 4.58 16.86 9.08
C ARG A 95 3.70 16.68 7.83
N LEU A 96 4.31 16.32 6.70
CA LEU A 96 3.55 15.99 5.49
C LEU A 96 2.51 14.88 5.73
N LEU A 97 2.84 13.92 6.60
CA LEU A 97 1.95 12.81 6.93
C LEU A 97 0.63 13.27 7.55
N ASP A 98 0.61 14.40 8.27
CA ASP A 98 -0.62 14.92 8.87
C ASP A 98 -1.64 15.39 7.81
N HIS A 99 -1.13 15.77 6.64
CA HIS A 99 -1.93 16.28 5.52
C HIS A 99 -2.02 15.29 4.34
N THR A 100 -1.48 14.08 4.48
CA THR A 100 -1.43 13.09 3.41
C THR A 100 -2.03 11.78 3.85
N SER A 101 -3.13 11.36 3.24
CA SER A 101 -3.66 9.99 3.43
C SER A 101 -2.85 9.02 2.59
N VAL A 102 -2.18 8.09 3.23
CA VAL A 102 -1.35 7.07 2.57
C VAL A 102 -2.02 5.71 2.71
N LEU A 103 -2.43 5.15 1.57
CA LEU A 103 -3.12 3.86 1.51
C LEU A 103 -2.20 2.82 0.86
N LEU A 104 -1.97 1.70 1.55
CA LEU A 104 -1.35 0.50 1.00
C LEU A 104 -2.35 -0.64 1.04
N GLY A 105 -2.42 -1.41 -0.02
CA GLY A 105 -3.28 -2.58 -0.06
C GLY A 105 -2.93 -3.53 -1.19
N SER A 106 -3.57 -4.69 -1.16
CA SER A 106 -3.58 -5.68 -2.24
C SER A 106 -4.98 -5.81 -2.81
N ASN A 107 -5.09 -6.19 -4.07
CA ASN A 107 -6.34 -6.52 -4.73
C ASN A 107 -6.80 -7.97 -4.49
N LEU A 108 -6.00 -8.77 -3.81
CA LEU A 108 -6.31 -10.13 -3.40
C LEU A 108 -6.02 -10.31 -1.91
N GLY A 109 -6.96 -10.90 -1.18
CA GLY A 109 -6.74 -11.36 0.19
C GLY A 109 -6.07 -12.74 0.23
N ASN A 110 -6.34 -13.56 -0.78
CA ASN A 110 -5.66 -14.83 -0.99
C ASN A 110 -5.29 -15.01 -2.47
N ALA A 111 -4.07 -14.70 -2.81
CA ALA A 111 -3.58 -14.80 -4.19
C ALA A 111 -3.57 -16.25 -4.70
N ASN A 112 -3.30 -17.25 -3.86
CA ASN A 112 -3.32 -18.66 -4.25
C ASN A 112 -4.70 -19.13 -4.75
N ALA A 113 -5.77 -18.56 -4.20
CA ALA A 113 -7.15 -18.87 -4.59
C ALA A 113 -7.76 -17.79 -5.52
N HIS A 114 -7.03 -16.72 -5.86
CA HIS A 114 -7.54 -15.53 -6.55
C HIS A 114 -8.76 -14.92 -5.84
N ASP A 115 -8.76 -14.99 -4.50
CA ASP A 115 -9.89 -14.50 -3.70
C ASP A 115 -9.74 -12.98 -3.44
N PRO A 116 -10.66 -12.13 -3.95
CA PRO A 116 -10.62 -10.69 -3.74
C PRO A 116 -11.31 -10.26 -2.42
N SER A 117 -11.69 -11.19 -1.57
CA SER A 117 -12.24 -10.89 -0.25
C SER A 117 -11.16 -10.72 0.81
N ASN A 118 -11.53 -10.15 1.96
CA ASN A 118 -10.63 -9.97 3.11
C ASN A 118 -9.29 -9.29 2.75
N LEU A 119 -9.38 -8.17 2.03
CA LEU A 119 -8.21 -7.46 1.52
C LEU A 119 -7.36 -6.90 2.67
N PRO A 120 -6.03 -7.05 2.63
CA PRO A 120 -5.12 -6.37 3.54
C PRO A 120 -5.01 -4.89 3.14
N ILE A 121 -5.53 -4.00 3.98
CA ILE A 121 -5.52 -2.55 3.76
C ILE A 121 -4.88 -1.86 4.95
N ILE A 122 -3.92 -0.98 4.69
CA ILE A 122 -3.28 -0.12 5.69
C ILE A 122 -3.53 1.33 5.28
N LEU A 123 -4.10 2.12 6.19
CA LEU A 123 -4.23 3.56 6.04
C LEU A 123 -3.39 4.27 7.09
N ALA A 124 -2.60 5.25 6.67
CA ALA A 124 -1.78 6.08 7.54
C ALA A 124 -1.93 7.57 7.21
N GLY A 125 -1.70 8.43 8.18
CA GLY A 125 -1.70 9.89 8.01
C GLY A 125 -3.07 10.51 7.80
N GLY A 126 -3.12 11.68 7.12
CA GLY A 126 -4.35 12.36 6.73
C GLY A 126 -5.16 12.95 7.88
N ASN A 127 -4.59 13.08 9.07
CA ASN A 127 -5.28 13.55 10.29
C ASN A 127 -6.55 12.74 10.61
N HIS A 128 -6.63 11.49 10.17
CA HIS A 128 -7.71 10.59 10.52
C HIS A 128 -7.60 10.15 11.99
N LYS A 129 -8.74 9.91 12.64
CA LYS A 129 -8.79 9.32 13.98
C LYS A 129 -8.57 7.81 13.89
N HIS A 130 -7.30 7.42 13.67
CA HIS A 130 -6.95 6.02 13.49
C HIS A 130 -7.39 5.15 14.67
N ARG A 131 -8.14 4.11 14.40
CA ARG A 131 -8.69 3.17 15.39
C ARG A 131 -7.81 1.93 15.58
N GLY A 132 -6.66 1.89 14.93
CA GLY A 132 -5.80 0.71 14.91
C GLY A 132 -6.35 -0.39 14.00
N TYR A 133 -6.39 -1.63 14.49
CA TYR A 133 -6.89 -2.76 13.71
C TYR A 133 -8.42 -2.81 13.72
N ILE A 134 -9.01 -2.84 12.52
CA ILE A 134 -10.46 -2.96 12.32
C ILE A 134 -10.73 -4.26 11.56
N ALA A 135 -11.39 -5.22 12.22
CA ALA A 135 -11.87 -6.43 11.56
C ALA A 135 -13.31 -6.23 11.10
N HIS A 136 -13.57 -6.49 9.83
CA HIS A 136 -14.92 -6.48 9.27
C HIS A 136 -15.56 -7.88 9.34
N ASN A 137 -16.89 -7.91 9.36
CA ASN A 137 -17.64 -9.17 9.40
C ASN A 137 -17.50 -9.90 8.05
N GLN A 138 -17.05 -11.17 8.08
CA GLN A 138 -16.86 -11.95 6.85
C GLN A 138 -18.15 -12.19 6.07
N SER A 139 -19.30 -12.36 6.76
CA SER A 139 -20.60 -12.64 6.12
C SER A 139 -21.29 -11.38 5.61
N LYS A 140 -20.93 -10.21 6.17
CA LYS A 140 -21.43 -8.89 5.79
C LYS A 140 -20.26 -7.93 5.71
N ASN A 141 -19.35 -8.23 4.80
CA ASN A 141 -18.14 -7.44 4.66
C ASN A 141 -18.46 -6.02 4.17
N THR A 142 -17.80 -5.05 4.77
CA THR A 142 -17.92 -3.65 4.36
C THR A 142 -17.20 -3.45 3.03
N PRO A 143 -17.85 -2.89 1.99
CA PRO A 143 -17.17 -2.61 0.74
C PRO A 143 -15.96 -1.68 0.94
N LEU A 144 -14.83 -1.98 0.30
CA LEU A 144 -13.66 -1.10 0.29
C LEU A 144 -14.00 0.30 -0.24
N CYS A 145 -14.97 0.40 -1.14
CA CYS A 145 -15.46 1.67 -1.67
C CYS A 145 -15.99 2.63 -0.58
N ASN A 146 -16.42 2.12 0.60
CA ASN A 146 -16.80 2.98 1.72
C ASN A 146 -15.60 3.76 2.28
N LEU A 147 -14.40 3.15 2.26
CA LEU A 147 -13.16 3.85 2.60
C LEU A 147 -12.84 4.93 1.57
N TYR A 148 -13.03 4.65 0.28
CA TYR A 148 -12.80 5.64 -0.77
C TYR A 148 -13.76 6.83 -0.68
N VAL A 149 -15.04 6.62 -0.33
CA VAL A 149 -15.97 7.74 -0.05
C VAL A 149 -15.42 8.61 1.08
N GLN A 150 -14.93 8.00 2.16
CA GLN A 150 -14.34 8.73 3.28
C GLN A 150 -13.09 9.53 2.85
N LEU A 151 -12.20 8.93 2.05
CA LEU A 151 -11.00 9.60 1.55
C LEU A 151 -11.34 10.75 0.61
N LEU A 152 -12.30 10.58 -0.30
CA LEU A 152 -12.76 11.65 -1.20
C LEU A 152 -13.30 12.84 -0.40
N ASN A 153 -14.16 12.58 0.57
CA ASN A 153 -14.69 13.65 1.44
C ASN A 153 -13.58 14.36 2.23
N SER A 154 -12.57 13.63 2.71
CA SER A 154 -11.43 14.23 3.41
C SER A 154 -10.56 15.11 2.51
N MET A 155 -10.61 14.92 1.19
CA MET A 155 -9.95 15.74 0.19
C MET A 155 -10.82 16.88 -0.33
N GLY A 156 -12.02 17.10 0.22
CA GLY A 156 -12.97 18.13 -0.21
C GLY A 156 -13.79 17.76 -1.43
N VAL A 157 -13.78 16.51 -1.85
CA VAL A 157 -14.68 16.00 -2.91
C VAL A 157 -15.93 15.45 -2.23
N GLU A 158 -16.94 16.32 -2.10
CA GLU A 158 -18.21 15.93 -1.45
C GLU A 158 -18.93 14.88 -2.28
N THR A 159 -19.10 13.70 -1.69
CA THR A 159 -19.82 12.58 -2.32
C THR A 159 -20.36 11.62 -1.27
N ASP A 160 -21.55 11.07 -1.52
CA ASP A 160 -22.19 10.06 -0.69
C ASP A 160 -21.93 8.64 -1.18
N ASN A 161 -21.39 8.51 -2.40
CA ASN A 161 -21.16 7.20 -3.01
C ASN A 161 -19.94 7.19 -3.93
N PHE A 162 -19.35 6.00 -4.06
CA PHE A 162 -18.29 5.69 -5.03
C PHE A 162 -18.33 4.19 -5.33
N GLY A 163 -18.40 3.81 -6.61
CA GLY A 163 -18.40 2.41 -7.03
C GLY A 163 -19.51 1.59 -6.35
N THR A 164 -19.13 0.58 -5.60
CA THR A 164 -20.06 -0.32 -4.87
C THR A 164 -20.23 0.07 -3.41
N SER A 165 -19.98 1.32 -3.04
CA SER A 165 -20.16 1.78 -1.66
C SER A 165 -21.60 1.65 -1.19
N THR A 166 -21.74 1.41 0.12
CA THR A 166 -23.04 1.37 0.83
C THR A 166 -23.14 2.47 1.88
N GLY A 167 -22.20 3.41 1.88
CA GLY A 167 -22.05 4.51 2.82
C GLY A 167 -20.58 4.87 3.01
N THR A 168 -20.24 5.46 4.14
CA THR A 168 -18.88 5.81 4.55
C THR A 168 -18.32 4.79 5.53
N LEU A 169 -17.00 4.83 5.73
CA LEU A 169 -16.32 4.11 6.80
C LEU A 169 -15.89 5.09 7.89
N SER A 170 -16.28 4.82 9.14
CA SER A 170 -15.78 5.61 10.28
C SER A 170 -14.35 5.18 10.61
N LEU A 171 -13.40 6.08 10.45
CA LEU A 171 -11.97 5.90 10.73
C LEU A 171 -11.62 6.33 12.15
#